data_4f1a6b62bd2a1df1570c2f034a45987c
#
_entry.id   4f1a6b62bd2a1df1570c2f034a45987c
#
_cell.length_a   1.000
_cell.length_b   1.000
_cell.length_c   1.000
_cell.angle_alpha   90.00
_cell.angle_beta   90.00
_cell.angle_gamma   90.00
#
_symmetry.space_group_name_H-M   'P 1'
#
loop_
_entity.id
_entity.type
_entity.pdbx_description
1 polymer ?
#
loop_
_entity_poly.entity_id
_entity_poly.type
_entity_poly.pdbx_seq_one_letter_code
_entity_poly.pdbx_strand_id
1 'polypeptide(L)'
;MAHYAYIDSDSIVVTVIVGRHEDELINGLDTETYYAQGTPYTVKRTSFHGRIRKNPAGMGYTYDTVRDAFIAPKPFASWVLDEATCRWGAPVPMPSEGGPWRWDEATLSWVAL
;
A
#
# COMPACT_ATOMS: atom_id res chain seq x y z
N MET A 1 -14.29 -11.01 -8.24
CA MET A 1 -14.33 -9.53 -8.14
C MET A 1 -12.92 -9.02 -7.92
N ALA A 2 -12.63 -7.84 -8.41
CA ALA A 2 -11.34 -7.21 -8.22
C ALA A 2 -11.48 -5.94 -7.40
N HIS A 3 -10.37 -5.45 -6.86
CA HIS A 3 -10.32 -4.22 -6.08
C HIS A 3 -9.51 -3.18 -6.83
N TYR A 4 -9.93 -1.94 -6.78
CA TYR A 4 -9.30 -0.83 -7.52
C TYR A 4 -9.01 0.34 -6.58
N ALA A 5 -7.78 0.81 -6.62
CA ALA A 5 -7.34 1.98 -5.87
C ALA A 5 -7.43 3.22 -6.75
N TYR A 6 -8.04 4.26 -6.24
CA TYR A 6 -8.10 5.58 -6.86
C TYR A 6 -6.99 6.44 -6.26
N ILE A 7 -6.12 6.95 -7.12
CA ILE A 7 -4.84 7.56 -6.74
C ILE A 7 -4.83 9.01 -7.24
N ASP A 8 -4.52 9.95 -6.33
CA ASP A 8 -4.47 11.36 -6.68
C ASP A 8 -3.16 11.77 -7.35
N SER A 9 -3.01 13.06 -7.65
CA SER A 9 -1.82 13.59 -8.34
C SER A 9 -0.55 13.50 -7.48
N ASP A 10 -0.68 13.30 -6.18
CA ASP A 10 0.46 13.11 -5.26
C ASP A 10 0.79 11.64 -5.06
N SER A 11 0.19 10.75 -5.85
CA SER A 11 0.35 9.30 -5.75
C SER A 11 -0.20 8.70 -4.46
N ILE A 12 -1.17 9.38 -3.85
CA ILE A 12 -1.81 8.91 -2.61
C ILE A 12 -3.14 8.25 -2.93
N VAL A 13 -3.39 7.09 -2.35
CA VAL A 13 -4.65 6.37 -2.48
C VAL A 13 -5.74 7.11 -1.71
N VAL A 14 -6.77 7.56 -2.40
CA VAL A 14 -7.89 8.28 -1.78
C VAL A 14 -9.05 7.36 -1.44
N THR A 15 -9.24 6.29 -2.18
CA THR A 15 -10.25 5.27 -1.89
C THR A 15 -9.94 3.98 -2.62
N VAL A 16 -10.56 2.89 -2.17
CA VAL A 16 -10.48 1.58 -2.82
C VAL A 16 -11.90 1.07 -3.00
N ILE A 17 -12.22 0.62 -4.20
CA ILE A 17 -13.53 0.05 -4.49
C ILE A 17 -13.42 -1.41 -4.89
N VAL A 18 -14.54 -2.12 -4.78
CA VAL A 18 -14.73 -3.46 -5.36
C VAL A 18 -15.39 -3.26 -6.73
N GLY A 19 -14.81 -3.85 -7.75
CA GLY A 19 -15.32 -3.70 -9.10
C GLY A 19 -15.36 -5.02 -9.86
N ARG A 20 -15.54 -4.93 -11.18
CA ARG A 20 -15.56 -6.09 -12.05
C ARG A 20 -14.21 -6.77 -12.12
N HIS A 21 -14.23 -8.03 -12.51
CA HIS A 21 -13.01 -8.82 -12.66
C HIS A 21 -12.06 -8.17 -13.65
N GLU A 22 -10.77 -8.21 -13.37
CA GLU A 22 -9.75 -7.52 -14.15
C GLU A 22 -9.64 -8.01 -15.59
N ASP A 23 -10.10 -9.20 -15.87
CA ASP A 23 -10.06 -9.77 -17.23
C ASP A 23 -11.20 -9.28 -18.10
N GLU A 24 -12.17 -8.57 -17.53
CA GLU A 24 -13.31 -8.07 -18.28
C GLU A 24 -12.96 -6.79 -19.03
N LEU A 25 -13.55 -6.65 -20.21
CA LEU A 25 -13.59 -5.36 -20.91
C LEU A 25 -14.95 -4.73 -20.66
N ILE A 26 -14.96 -3.46 -20.30
CA ILE A 26 -16.19 -2.71 -20.06
C ILE A 26 -16.27 -1.63 -21.14
N ASN A 27 -17.28 -1.75 -22.01
CA ASN A 27 -17.41 -0.87 -23.16
C ASN A 27 -16.14 -0.82 -24.02
N GLY A 28 -15.43 -1.97 -24.13
CA GLY A 28 -14.21 -2.07 -24.92
C GLY A 28 -12.95 -1.58 -24.21
N LEU A 29 -13.04 -1.15 -22.96
CA LEU A 29 -11.91 -0.64 -22.18
C LEU A 29 -11.51 -1.62 -21.10
N ASP A 30 -10.21 -1.66 -20.79
CA ASP A 30 -9.76 -2.38 -19.60
C ASP A 30 -10.31 -1.72 -18.33
N THR A 31 -10.35 -2.46 -17.23
CA THR A 31 -11.03 -2.02 -16.02
C THR A 31 -10.37 -0.79 -15.40
N GLU A 32 -9.05 -0.71 -15.40
CA GLU A 32 -8.36 0.46 -14.84
C GLU A 32 -8.71 1.74 -15.61
N THR A 33 -8.73 1.66 -16.94
CA THR A 33 -9.09 2.78 -17.79
C THR A 33 -10.56 3.16 -17.61
N TYR A 34 -11.44 2.15 -17.58
CA TYR A 34 -12.88 2.38 -17.44
C TYR A 34 -13.22 3.12 -16.15
N TYR A 35 -12.70 2.63 -15.02
CA TYR A 35 -13.00 3.23 -13.72
C TYR A 35 -12.39 4.61 -13.54
N ALA A 36 -11.32 4.93 -14.27
CA ALA A 36 -10.73 6.27 -14.22
C ALA A 36 -11.51 7.32 -14.98
N GLN A 37 -12.39 6.91 -15.91
CA GLN A 37 -13.14 7.85 -16.74
C GLN A 37 -14.00 8.80 -15.90
N GLY A 38 -13.93 10.08 -16.22
CA GLY A 38 -14.72 11.11 -15.53
C GLY A 38 -14.19 11.45 -14.14
N THR A 39 -13.04 10.94 -13.76
CA THR A 39 -12.41 11.22 -12.46
C THR A 39 -11.08 11.92 -12.66
N PRO A 40 -10.60 12.69 -11.66
CA PRO A 40 -9.25 13.27 -11.70
C PRO A 40 -8.18 12.27 -11.27
N TYR A 41 -8.54 11.00 -11.05
CA TYR A 41 -7.65 10.01 -10.43
C TYR A 41 -7.07 9.04 -11.45
N THR A 42 -5.90 8.48 -11.11
CA THR A 42 -5.37 7.27 -11.73
C THR A 42 -5.98 6.08 -10.98
N VAL A 43 -6.38 5.04 -11.71
CA VAL A 43 -6.94 3.84 -11.10
C VAL A 43 -5.99 2.67 -11.33
N LYS A 44 -5.62 2.00 -10.28
CA LYS A 44 -4.75 0.81 -10.31
C LYS A 44 -5.38 -0.34 -9.54
N ARG A 45 -5.35 -1.50 -10.17
CA ARG A 45 -5.84 -2.71 -9.55
C ARG A 45 -4.99 -3.07 -8.33
N THR A 46 -5.65 -3.47 -7.25
CA THR A 46 -5.01 -3.98 -6.05
C THR A 46 -5.59 -5.35 -5.71
N SER A 47 -4.99 -6.05 -4.76
CA SER A 47 -5.47 -7.35 -4.31
C SER A 47 -5.71 -7.29 -2.80
N PHE A 48 -6.84 -7.82 -2.38
CA PHE A 48 -7.17 -7.89 -0.96
C PHE A 48 -6.12 -8.66 -0.15
N HIS A 49 -5.48 -9.66 -0.76
CA HIS A 49 -4.46 -10.49 -0.09
C HIS A 49 -3.03 -10.11 -0.50
N GLY A 50 -2.83 -8.98 -1.17
CA GLY A 50 -1.50 -8.55 -1.58
C GLY A 50 -0.85 -9.42 -2.63
N ARG A 51 -1.63 -10.07 -3.48
CA ARG A 51 -1.10 -10.96 -4.53
C ARG A 51 -0.46 -10.21 -5.69
N ILE A 52 -0.82 -8.95 -5.86
CA ILE A 52 -0.23 -8.07 -6.86
C ILE A 52 0.21 -6.78 -6.18
N ARG A 53 1.20 -6.11 -6.79
CA ARG A 53 1.70 -4.81 -6.32
C ARG A 53 2.10 -4.80 -4.84
N LYS A 54 2.66 -5.91 -4.38
CA LYS A 54 3.30 -6.14 -3.07
C LYS A 54 2.30 -6.17 -1.91
N ASN A 55 1.54 -5.10 -1.72
CA ASN A 55 0.65 -4.96 -0.58
C ASN A 55 -0.74 -4.57 -1.04
N PRO A 56 -1.80 -4.95 -0.30
CA PRO A 56 -3.12 -4.40 -0.55
C PRO A 56 -3.10 -2.89 -0.40
N ALA A 57 -3.82 -2.18 -1.27
CA ALA A 57 -3.95 -0.74 -1.15
C ALA A 57 -4.88 -0.39 0.01
N GLY A 58 -4.57 0.69 0.70
CA GLY A 58 -5.44 1.28 1.70
C GLY A 58 -5.46 2.80 1.54
N MET A 59 -6.49 3.45 2.09
CA MET A 59 -6.56 4.91 2.07
C MET A 59 -5.33 5.50 2.74
N GLY A 60 -4.72 6.50 2.10
CA GLY A 60 -3.50 7.14 2.60
C GLY A 60 -2.21 6.45 2.19
N TYR A 61 -2.28 5.27 1.58
CA TYR A 61 -1.10 4.60 1.05
C TYR A 61 -0.55 5.34 -0.16
N THR A 62 0.73 5.18 -0.43
CA THR A 62 1.37 5.69 -1.65
C THR A 62 1.42 4.60 -2.70
N TYR A 63 1.10 4.94 -3.95
CA TYR A 63 1.40 4.06 -5.08
C TYR A 63 2.74 4.48 -5.68
N ASP A 64 3.73 3.58 -5.63
CA ASP A 64 5.06 3.81 -6.16
C ASP A 64 5.11 3.25 -7.60
N THR A 65 5.24 4.14 -8.59
CA THR A 65 5.23 3.74 -10.00
C THR A 65 6.48 2.99 -10.43
N VAL A 66 7.61 3.27 -9.79
CA VAL A 66 8.88 2.63 -10.12
C VAL A 66 8.89 1.19 -9.62
N ARG A 67 8.44 0.97 -8.40
CA ARG A 67 8.34 -0.35 -7.80
C ARG A 67 7.07 -1.10 -8.20
N ASP A 68 6.09 -0.39 -8.78
CA ASP A 68 4.74 -0.90 -9.05
C ASP A 68 4.16 -1.55 -7.79
N ALA A 69 4.07 -0.78 -6.73
CA ALA A 69 3.71 -1.28 -5.41
C ALA A 69 2.93 -0.26 -4.59
N PHE A 70 2.05 -0.77 -3.74
CA PHE A 70 1.38 0.04 -2.73
C PHE A 70 2.18 -0.01 -1.43
N ILE A 71 2.46 1.16 -0.86
CA ILE A 71 3.30 1.30 0.32
C ILE A 71 2.52 2.04 1.40
N ALA A 72 2.44 1.45 2.59
CA ALA A 72 1.77 2.07 3.72
C ALA A 72 2.48 3.36 4.15
N PRO A 73 1.78 4.29 4.84
CA PRO A 73 2.45 5.45 5.40
C PRO A 73 3.60 5.04 6.32
N LYS A 74 4.70 5.78 6.26
CA LYS A 74 5.87 5.50 7.09
C LYS A 74 5.52 5.68 8.56
N PRO A 75 5.64 4.65 9.40
CA PRO A 75 5.18 4.75 10.80
C PRO A 75 6.08 5.60 11.67
N PHE A 76 7.40 5.58 11.44
CA PHE A 76 8.38 6.36 12.19
C PHE A 76 9.49 6.81 11.26
N ALA A 77 10.09 7.95 11.57
CA ALA A 77 11.11 8.55 10.71
C ALA A 77 12.33 7.65 10.49
N SER A 78 12.69 6.83 11.48
CA SER A 78 13.86 5.96 11.44
C SER A 78 13.62 4.64 10.69
N TRP A 79 12.37 4.26 10.45
CA TRP A 79 12.07 2.98 9.82
C TRP A 79 12.50 2.95 8.36
N VAL A 80 12.86 1.77 7.87
CA VAL A 80 13.44 1.56 6.55
C VAL A 80 12.52 0.69 5.73
N LEU A 81 12.41 1.01 4.44
CA LEU A 81 11.61 0.21 3.52
C LEU A 81 12.37 -1.04 3.09
N ASP A 82 11.72 -2.21 3.23
CA ASP A 82 12.19 -3.46 2.65
C ASP A 82 11.80 -3.45 1.16
N GLU A 83 12.79 -3.42 0.27
CA GLU A 83 12.56 -3.33 -1.17
C GLU A 83 11.85 -4.57 -1.73
N ALA A 84 12.04 -5.73 -1.13
CA ALA A 84 11.41 -6.96 -1.62
C ALA A 84 9.93 -7.01 -1.33
N THR A 85 9.49 -6.50 -0.17
CA THR A 85 8.10 -6.56 0.28
C THR A 85 7.39 -5.22 0.23
N CYS A 86 8.14 -4.12 0.08
CA CYS A 86 7.64 -2.76 0.20
C CYS A 86 6.93 -2.51 1.53
N ARG A 87 7.46 -3.08 2.61
CA ARG A 87 6.98 -2.88 3.97
C ARG A 87 8.04 -2.18 4.80
N TRP A 88 7.57 -1.40 5.75
CA TRP A 88 8.44 -0.68 6.66
C TRP A 88 8.92 -1.59 7.78
N GLY A 89 10.20 -1.48 8.14
CA GLY A 89 10.78 -2.21 9.24
C GLY A 89 11.62 -1.30 10.13
N ALA A 90 11.64 -1.60 11.42
CA ALA A 90 12.48 -0.86 12.36
C ALA A 90 13.95 -1.09 12.04
N PRO A 91 14.84 -0.09 12.31
CA PRO A 91 16.27 -0.25 12.09
C PRO A 91 16.92 -1.26 13.04
N VAL A 92 16.24 -1.61 14.14
CA VAL A 92 16.69 -2.60 15.12
C VAL A 92 15.64 -3.71 15.20
N PRO A 93 16.00 -4.98 15.06
CA PRO A 93 15.03 -6.07 15.13
C PRO A 93 14.33 -6.13 16.49
N MET A 94 13.02 -6.43 16.47
CA MET A 94 12.28 -6.64 17.71
C MET A 94 12.85 -7.86 18.43
N PRO A 95 13.07 -7.79 19.77
CA PRO A 95 13.52 -8.95 20.51
C PRO A 95 12.57 -10.13 20.34
N SER A 96 13.14 -11.33 20.23
CA SER A 96 12.35 -12.56 20.03
C SER A 96 11.73 -13.09 21.30
N GLU A 97 12.21 -12.66 22.46
CA GLU A 97 11.76 -13.13 23.76
C GLU A 97 11.31 -11.95 24.61
N GLY A 98 10.43 -12.22 25.56
CA GLY A 98 9.86 -11.19 26.41
C GLY A 98 8.72 -10.46 25.70
N GLY A 99 8.49 -9.22 26.09
CA GLY A 99 7.43 -8.42 25.54
C GLY A 99 6.21 -8.39 26.43
N PRO A 100 5.15 -7.74 25.97
CA PRO A 100 5.06 -7.06 24.68
C PRO A 100 5.99 -5.85 24.58
N TRP A 101 6.33 -5.50 23.35
CA TRP A 101 7.29 -4.44 23.02
C TRP A 101 6.60 -3.31 22.29
N ARG A 102 7.11 -2.06 22.48
CA ARG A 102 6.76 -0.94 21.61
C ARG A 102 8.03 -0.27 21.11
N TRP A 103 7.94 0.34 19.94
CA TRP A 103 9.05 1.10 19.39
C TRP A 103 9.12 2.47 20.05
N ASP A 104 10.32 2.87 20.49
CA ASP A 104 10.59 4.20 21.00
C ASP A 104 11.49 4.93 20.03
N GLU A 105 10.91 5.88 19.29
CA GLU A 105 11.63 6.62 18.26
C GLU A 105 12.71 7.51 18.87
N ALA A 106 12.48 8.07 20.06
CA ALA A 106 13.45 8.95 20.69
C ALA A 106 14.76 8.26 21.03
N THR A 107 14.70 6.98 21.42
CA THR A 107 15.90 6.19 21.80
C THR A 107 16.29 5.21 20.70
N LEU A 108 15.51 5.12 19.60
CA LEU A 108 15.71 4.17 18.51
C LEU A 108 15.83 2.75 19.03
N SER A 109 14.92 2.34 19.88
CA SER A 109 14.97 1.03 20.53
C SER A 109 13.57 0.50 20.83
N TRP A 110 13.51 -0.81 21.06
CA TRP A 110 12.32 -1.47 21.54
C TRP A 110 12.30 -1.40 23.07
N VAL A 111 11.17 -0.96 23.62
CA VAL A 111 11.00 -0.86 25.07
C VAL A 111 9.79 -1.69 25.49
N ALA A 112 9.88 -2.27 26.70
CA ALA A 112 8.79 -3.07 27.23
C ALA A 112 7.57 -2.20 27.53
N LEU A 113 6.40 -2.75 27.28
CA LEU A 113 5.14 -2.11 27.64
C LEU A 113 4.89 -2.16 29.15
#